data_f685c012f58be9c674f3ea3dcb8a030e
#
_entry.id   f685c012f58be9c674f3ea3dcb8a030e
#
_cell.length_a   1.000
_cell.length_b   1.000
_cell.length_c   1.000
_cell.angle_alpha   90.00
_cell.angle_beta   90.00
_cell.angle_gamma   90.00
#
_symmetry.space_group_name_H-M   'P 1'
#
loop_
_entity.id
_entity.type
_entity.pdbx_description
1 polymer ?
#
loop_
_entity_poly.entity_id
_entity_poly.type
_entity_poly.pdbx_seq_one_letter_code
_entity_poly.pdbx_strand_id
1 'polypeptide(L)'
;MLFRSDVKVAGGPPVEGGFYYDFAKATPFAPEDLERIEARMREIVAAAQPFEYAEMTRDEAHAHWEKAGEKYKLHFLSQIPADAKVTTYRNGAFLDLCRGPHVKTTADVKAFKLTHVAGAYWLGSEKNEMLQRIYGTAFATPAELDEHLQRIEERSEEHTS
;
A
#
# COMPACT_ATOMS: atom_id res chain seq x y z
N MET A 1 3.32 12.68 -2.46
CA MET A 1 3.84 11.49 -3.15
C MET A 1 4.00 11.81 -4.63
N LEU A 2 5.20 11.65 -5.14
CA LEU A 2 5.45 11.86 -6.54
C LEU A 2 4.97 10.64 -7.31
N PHE A 3 3.93 10.81 -8.11
CA PHE A 3 3.48 9.76 -9.01
C PHE A 3 4.48 9.65 -10.16
N ARG A 4 5.23 8.58 -10.14
CA ARG A 4 6.04 8.24 -11.32
C ARG A 4 5.10 7.59 -12.32
N SER A 5 5.13 8.07 -13.55
CA SER A 5 4.30 7.52 -14.63
C SER A 5 4.63 6.07 -14.98
N ASP A 6 5.81 5.58 -14.55
CA ASP A 6 6.28 4.22 -14.77
C ASP A 6 5.81 3.22 -13.72
N VAL A 7 5.12 3.68 -12.67
CA VAL A 7 4.60 2.81 -11.60
C VAL A 7 3.09 2.83 -11.61
N LYS A 8 2.50 1.65 -11.66
CA LYS A 8 1.05 1.47 -11.51
C LYS A 8 0.77 0.85 -10.15
N VAL A 9 -0.32 1.30 -9.52
CA VAL A 9 -0.71 0.81 -8.20
C VAL A 9 -1.81 -0.24 -8.35
N ALA A 10 -1.66 -1.36 -7.67
CA ALA A 10 -2.70 -2.38 -7.63
C ALA A 10 -3.46 -2.30 -6.31
N GLY A 11 -2.94 -2.85 -5.26
CA GLY A 11 -3.57 -2.79 -3.94
C GLY A 11 -2.92 -3.74 -2.97
N GLY A 12 -3.39 -3.71 -1.73
CA GLY A 12 -2.92 -4.61 -0.71
C GLY A 12 -3.74 -4.49 0.54
N PRO A 13 -4.27 -5.62 1.05
CA PRO A 13 -4.98 -5.62 2.31
C PRO A 13 -4.02 -5.58 3.49
N PRO A 14 -4.49 -5.19 4.68
CA PRO A 14 -3.73 -5.41 5.89
C PRO A 14 -3.63 -6.91 6.16
N VAL A 15 -2.52 -7.34 6.73
CA VAL A 15 -2.28 -8.72 7.12
C VAL A 15 -1.87 -8.76 8.58
N GLU A 16 -1.85 -9.96 9.17
CA GLU A 16 -1.43 -10.11 10.56
C GLU A 16 0.00 -9.61 10.74
N GLY A 17 0.18 -8.67 11.66
CA GLY A 17 1.48 -8.09 11.98
C GLY A 17 2.00 -7.07 10.97
N GLY A 18 1.18 -6.67 9.98
CA GLY A 18 1.67 -5.72 9.00
C GLY A 18 0.75 -5.44 7.84
N PHE A 19 1.36 -5.12 6.73
CA PHE A 19 0.65 -4.78 5.49
C PHE A 19 1.52 -5.10 4.29
N TYR A 20 0.90 -5.14 3.12
CA TYR A 20 1.63 -5.12 1.86
C TYR A 20 0.85 -4.30 0.83
N TYR A 21 1.55 -3.92 -0.22
CA TYR A 21 0.94 -3.24 -1.36
C TYR A 21 1.65 -3.66 -2.64
N ASP A 22 0.87 -3.92 -3.68
CA ASP A 22 1.37 -4.40 -4.96
C ASP A 22 1.50 -3.29 -5.98
N PHE A 23 2.63 -3.28 -6.68
CA PHE A 23 2.96 -2.29 -7.69
C PHE A 23 3.40 -2.96 -8.98
N ALA A 24 3.02 -2.37 -10.10
CA ALA A 24 3.56 -2.75 -11.40
C ALA A 24 4.62 -1.71 -11.78
N LYS A 25 5.85 -2.18 -11.97
CA LYS A 25 6.98 -1.35 -12.34
C LYS A 25 7.92 -2.19 -13.20
N ALA A 26 8.42 -1.61 -14.30
CA ALA A 26 9.25 -2.33 -15.26
C ALA A 26 10.58 -2.80 -14.68
N THR A 27 11.17 -2.01 -13.79
CA THR A 27 12.44 -2.36 -13.12
C THR A 27 12.18 -2.80 -11.68
N PRO A 28 12.96 -3.75 -11.13
CA PRO A 28 12.80 -4.16 -9.74
C PRO A 28 13.07 -3.01 -8.77
N PHE A 29 12.35 -3.01 -7.65
CA PHE A 29 12.68 -2.12 -6.53
C PHE A 29 13.99 -2.60 -5.90
N ALA A 30 14.92 -1.67 -5.69
CA ALA A 30 16.18 -1.94 -4.99
C ALA A 30 16.01 -1.65 -3.49
N PRO A 31 16.91 -2.16 -2.62
CA PRO A 31 16.88 -1.81 -1.19
C PRO A 31 16.89 -0.31 -0.92
N GLU A 32 17.62 0.45 -1.73
CA GLU A 32 17.68 1.92 -1.63
C GLU A 32 16.34 2.58 -1.92
N ASP A 33 15.52 1.95 -2.78
CA ASP A 33 14.17 2.45 -3.08
C ASP A 33 13.27 2.33 -1.84
N LEU A 34 13.39 1.22 -1.09
CA LEU A 34 12.65 1.04 0.16
C LEU A 34 13.01 2.10 1.18
N GLU A 35 14.30 2.42 1.32
CA GLU A 35 14.75 3.46 2.22
C GLU A 35 14.18 4.83 1.86
N ARG A 36 14.14 5.15 0.58
CA ARG A 36 13.57 6.42 0.08
C ARG A 36 12.07 6.48 0.29
N ILE A 37 11.36 5.39 0.02
CA ILE A 37 9.91 5.30 0.23
C ILE A 37 9.60 5.48 1.72
N GLU A 38 10.33 4.77 2.58
CA GLU A 38 10.13 4.86 4.03
C GLU A 38 10.41 6.26 4.57
N ALA A 39 11.46 6.92 4.08
CA ALA A 39 11.76 8.31 4.46
C ALA A 39 10.62 9.24 4.07
N ARG A 40 10.05 9.06 2.86
CA ARG A 40 8.91 9.85 2.40
C ARG A 40 7.67 9.56 3.24
N MET A 41 7.45 8.31 3.61
CA MET A 41 6.33 7.94 4.48
C MET A 41 6.45 8.63 5.85
N ARG A 42 7.67 8.73 6.40
CA ARG A 42 7.90 9.46 7.66
C ARG A 42 7.58 10.94 7.55
N GLU A 43 7.91 11.55 6.43
CA GLU A 43 7.54 12.95 6.16
C GLU A 43 6.02 13.13 6.11
N ILE A 44 5.31 12.21 5.48
CA ILE A 44 3.85 12.22 5.39
C ILE A 44 3.23 12.04 6.77
N VAL A 45 3.76 11.15 7.58
CA VAL A 45 3.32 10.96 8.97
C VAL A 45 3.53 12.25 9.78
N ALA A 46 4.70 12.87 9.66
CA ALA A 46 5.02 14.11 10.36
C ALA A 46 4.13 15.28 9.93
N ALA A 47 3.68 15.28 8.68
CA ALA A 47 2.80 16.31 8.15
C ALA A 47 1.35 16.19 8.67
N ALA A 48 1.01 15.08 9.35
CA ALA A 48 -0.34 14.84 9.88
C ALA A 48 -1.43 15.05 8.83
N GLN A 49 -1.25 14.46 7.65
CA GLN A 49 -2.20 14.59 6.54
C GLN A 49 -3.50 13.86 6.86
N PRO A 50 -4.66 14.52 6.67
CA PRO A 50 -5.94 13.86 6.95
C PRO A 50 -6.26 12.78 5.92
N PHE A 51 -6.98 11.76 6.37
CA PHE A 51 -7.61 10.79 5.48
C PHE A 51 -9.06 11.25 5.25
N GLU A 52 -9.36 11.58 4.01
CA GLU A 52 -10.68 12.09 3.63
C GLU A 52 -11.51 10.98 3.00
N TYR A 53 -12.58 10.60 3.70
CA TYR A 53 -13.56 9.63 3.20
C TYR A 53 -14.51 10.30 2.22
N ALA A 54 -14.79 9.62 1.13
CA ALA A 54 -15.81 10.07 0.19
C ALA A 54 -16.50 8.88 -0.46
N GLU A 55 -17.67 9.12 -0.97
CA GLU A 55 -18.41 8.16 -1.77
C GLU A 55 -18.59 8.74 -3.17
N MET A 56 -18.54 7.88 -4.17
CA MET A 56 -18.80 8.27 -5.54
C MET A 56 -19.54 7.15 -6.26
N THR A 57 -20.13 7.49 -7.41
CA THR A 57 -20.78 6.49 -8.25
C THR A 57 -19.69 5.66 -8.93
N ARG A 58 -20.07 4.46 -9.37
CA ARG A 58 -19.15 3.59 -10.13
C ARG A 58 -18.67 4.28 -11.40
N ASP A 59 -19.54 5.03 -12.08
CA ASP A 59 -19.18 5.74 -13.32
C ASP A 59 -18.16 6.85 -13.04
N GLU A 60 -18.32 7.61 -11.96
CA GLU A 60 -17.38 8.64 -11.55
C GLU A 60 -16.01 8.03 -11.21
N ALA A 61 -16.01 6.92 -10.49
CA ALA A 61 -14.80 6.20 -10.13
C ALA A 61 -14.09 5.65 -11.37
N HIS A 62 -14.86 5.06 -12.29
CA HIS A 62 -14.32 4.53 -13.54
C HIS A 62 -13.64 5.64 -14.35
N ALA A 63 -14.30 6.79 -14.51
CA ALA A 63 -13.73 7.92 -15.24
C ALA A 63 -12.44 8.42 -14.59
N HIS A 64 -12.39 8.47 -13.27
CA HIS A 64 -11.19 8.90 -12.54
C HIS A 64 -9.99 8.01 -12.82
N TRP A 65 -10.14 6.70 -12.64
CA TRP A 65 -9.02 5.77 -12.79
C TRP A 65 -8.69 5.45 -14.25
N GLU A 66 -9.66 5.56 -15.16
CA GLU A 66 -9.40 5.46 -16.59
C GLU A 66 -8.52 6.62 -17.07
N LYS A 67 -8.85 7.85 -16.65
CA LYS A 67 -8.05 9.03 -16.95
C LYS A 67 -6.63 8.93 -16.38
N ALA A 68 -6.49 8.34 -15.19
CA ALA A 68 -5.20 8.14 -14.55
C ALA A 68 -4.41 6.95 -15.13
N GLY A 69 -5.03 6.14 -15.98
CA GLY A 69 -4.38 4.96 -16.57
C GLY A 69 -4.14 3.83 -15.58
N GLU A 70 -4.94 3.74 -14.52
CA GLU A 70 -4.77 2.76 -13.45
C GLU A 70 -5.62 1.50 -13.70
N LYS A 71 -5.13 0.62 -14.58
CA LYS A 71 -5.86 -0.57 -15.02
C LYS A 71 -6.22 -1.54 -13.89
N TYR A 72 -5.40 -1.62 -12.84
CA TYR A 72 -5.68 -2.52 -11.72
C TYR A 72 -6.84 -1.99 -10.87
N LYS A 73 -6.94 -0.69 -10.70
CA LYS A 73 -8.07 -0.07 -10.01
C LYS A 73 -9.36 -0.26 -10.81
N LEU A 74 -9.29 -0.19 -12.14
CA LEU A 74 -10.43 -0.47 -13.01
C LEU A 74 -10.92 -1.91 -12.85
N HIS A 75 -10.00 -2.85 -12.69
CA HIS A 75 -10.35 -4.24 -12.42
C HIS A 75 -11.12 -4.38 -11.11
N PHE A 76 -10.62 -3.77 -10.03
CA PHE A 76 -11.31 -3.81 -8.73
C PHE A 76 -12.70 -3.20 -8.81
N LEU A 77 -12.84 -2.10 -9.57
CA LEU A 77 -14.14 -1.48 -9.80
C LEU A 77 -15.11 -2.44 -10.50
N SER A 78 -14.62 -3.26 -11.41
CA SER A 78 -15.46 -4.21 -12.14
C SER A 78 -16.08 -5.27 -11.23
N GLN A 79 -15.51 -5.48 -10.05
CA GLN A 79 -16.02 -6.41 -9.05
C GLN A 79 -17.10 -5.78 -8.14
N ILE A 80 -17.28 -4.48 -8.21
CA ILE A 80 -18.29 -3.76 -7.42
C ILE A 80 -19.60 -3.73 -8.21
N PRO A 81 -20.74 -4.07 -7.58
CA PRO A 81 -22.02 -3.98 -8.27
C PRO A 81 -22.29 -2.58 -8.85
N ALA A 82 -22.95 -2.53 -10.02
CA ALA A 82 -23.17 -1.26 -10.74
C ALA A 82 -23.97 -0.24 -9.95
N ASP A 83 -24.86 -0.71 -9.07
CA ASP A 83 -25.74 0.13 -8.24
C ASP A 83 -25.14 0.47 -6.88
N ALA A 84 -23.98 -0.12 -6.53
CA ALA A 84 -23.33 0.15 -5.26
C ALA A 84 -22.51 1.43 -5.33
N LYS A 85 -22.41 2.10 -4.20
CA LYS A 85 -21.52 3.24 -4.06
C LYS A 85 -20.09 2.78 -3.86
N VAL A 86 -19.17 3.51 -4.48
CA VAL A 86 -17.74 3.28 -4.36
C VAL A 86 -17.20 4.15 -3.24
N THR A 87 -16.56 3.54 -2.26
CA THR A 87 -15.98 4.25 -1.14
C THR A 87 -14.48 4.50 -1.39
N THR A 88 -14.04 5.70 -1.07
CA THR A 88 -12.67 6.13 -1.32
C THR A 88 -12.09 6.85 -0.13
N TYR A 89 -10.76 6.82 -0.03
CA TYR A 89 -10.01 7.63 0.92
C TYR A 89 -8.95 8.41 0.17
N ARG A 90 -8.87 9.70 0.46
CA ARG A 90 -7.85 10.60 -0.08
C ARG A 90 -6.86 10.96 1.01
N ASN A 91 -5.59 10.89 0.67
CA ASN A 91 -4.50 11.36 1.52
C ASN A 91 -3.57 12.21 0.66
N GLY A 92 -3.60 13.54 0.85
CA GLY A 92 -2.90 14.45 -0.03
C GLY A 92 -3.42 14.32 -1.47
N ALA A 93 -2.54 14.05 -2.40
CA ALA A 93 -2.89 13.86 -3.81
C ALA A 93 -3.29 12.41 -4.14
N PHE A 94 -3.10 11.48 -3.20
CA PHE A 94 -3.38 10.06 -3.42
C PHE A 94 -4.81 9.71 -3.06
N LEU A 95 -5.53 9.15 -4.03
CA LEU A 95 -6.90 8.66 -3.86
C LEU A 95 -6.92 7.16 -4.10
N ASP A 96 -7.50 6.40 -3.18
CA ASP A 96 -7.60 4.96 -3.30
C ASP A 96 -8.98 4.44 -2.98
N LEU A 97 -9.28 3.28 -3.54
CA LEU A 97 -10.49 2.52 -3.21
C LEU A 97 -10.28 1.83 -1.87
N CYS A 98 -11.16 2.07 -0.93
CA CYS A 98 -11.09 1.40 0.37
C CYS A 98 -12.44 1.44 1.07
N ARG A 99 -12.76 0.33 1.74
CA ARG A 99 -13.98 0.28 2.57
C ARG A 99 -13.77 1.00 3.90
N GLY A 100 -12.53 1.04 4.37
CA GLY A 100 -12.19 1.59 5.67
C GLY A 100 -12.59 0.66 6.83
N PRO A 101 -12.61 1.17 8.05
CA PRO A 101 -12.22 2.54 8.40
C PRO A 101 -10.72 2.80 8.32
N HIS A 102 -10.36 4.05 8.17
CA HIS A 102 -8.98 4.52 8.27
C HIS A 102 -8.81 5.37 9.53
N VAL A 103 -7.55 5.54 9.95
CA VAL A 103 -7.23 6.52 10.99
C VAL A 103 -7.55 7.93 10.47
N LYS A 104 -7.69 8.89 11.39
CA LYS A 104 -8.07 10.26 11.01
C LYS A 104 -6.98 10.99 10.24
N THR A 105 -5.73 10.83 10.69
CA THR A 105 -4.58 11.47 10.05
C THR A 105 -3.39 10.52 10.02
N THR A 106 -2.42 10.82 9.18
CA THR A 106 -1.18 10.04 9.11
C THR A 106 -0.39 10.09 10.42
N ALA A 107 -0.59 11.12 11.25
CA ALA A 107 0.05 11.21 12.56
C ALA A 107 -0.35 10.08 13.52
N ASP A 108 -1.47 9.40 13.25
CA ASP A 108 -1.91 8.25 14.05
C ASP A 108 -1.10 6.97 13.74
N VAL A 109 -0.32 6.98 12.68
CA VAL A 109 0.60 5.88 12.36
C VAL A 109 1.87 6.10 13.17
N LYS A 110 1.99 5.39 14.30
CA LYS A 110 3.05 5.65 15.29
C LYS A 110 4.37 4.97 14.97
N ALA A 111 4.34 3.75 14.49
CA ALA A 111 5.54 2.98 14.23
C ALA A 111 5.32 2.05 13.04
N PHE A 112 6.20 2.12 12.06
CA PHE A 112 6.15 1.25 10.89
C PHE A 112 7.55 1.04 10.35
N LYS A 113 7.71 -0.03 9.57
CA LYS A 113 8.97 -0.35 8.88
C LYS A 113 8.64 -1.09 7.60
N LEU A 114 9.24 -0.69 6.49
CA LEU A 114 9.21 -1.48 5.26
C LEU A 114 10.25 -2.58 5.40
N THR A 115 9.86 -3.81 5.12
CA THR A 115 10.71 -4.97 5.40
C THR A 115 11.40 -5.54 4.18
N HIS A 116 10.64 -5.83 3.13
CA HIS A 116 11.22 -6.44 1.93
C HIS A 116 10.28 -6.34 0.73
N VAL A 117 10.81 -6.68 -0.44
CA VAL A 117 10.06 -6.77 -1.69
C VAL A 117 10.07 -8.23 -2.15
N ALA A 118 8.94 -8.69 -2.64
CA ALA A 118 8.83 -10.01 -3.26
C ALA A 118 7.98 -9.92 -4.52
N GLY A 119 8.14 -10.88 -5.42
CA GLY A 119 7.28 -11.00 -6.58
C GLY A 119 5.93 -11.61 -6.19
N ALA A 120 4.87 -11.14 -6.84
CA ALA A 120 3.54 -11.70 -6.65
C ALA A 120 2.76 -11.58 -7.96
N TYR A 121 2.20 -12.69 -8.42
CA TYR A 121 1.41 -12.67 -9.65
C TYR A 121 0.08 -11.95 -9.44
N TRP A 122 -0.30 -11.13 -10.44
CA TRP A 122 -1.59 -10.48 -10.43
C TRP A 122 -2.72 -11.52 -10.33
N LEU A 123 -3.64 -11.31 -9.39
CA LEU A 123 -4.73 -12.25 -9.07
C LEU A 123 -4.26 -13.66 -8.68
N GLY A 124 -3.00 -13.79 -8.26
CA GLY A 124 -2.46 -15.08 -7.82
C GLY A 124 -2.23 -16.10 -8.91
N SER A 125 -2.29 -15.71 -10.18
CA SER A 125 -2.14 -16.63 -11.31
C SER A 125 -0.82 -16.41 -12.05
N GLU A 126 -0.04 -17.47 -12.22
CA GLU A 126 1.22 -17.42 -12.95
C GLU A 126 1.05 -17.06 -14.43
N LYS A 127 -0.19 -17.11 -14.93
CA LYS A 127 -0.51 -16.67 -16.31
C LYS A 127 -0.59 -15.15 -16.42
N ASN A 128 -0.72 -14.47 -15.31
CA ASN A 128 -0.78 -13.01 -15.24
C ASN A 128 0.61 -12.43 -15.01
N GLU A 129 0.72 -11.12 -15.17
CA GLU A 129 1.97 -10.41 -14.93
C GLU A 129 2.43 -10.50 -13.49
N MET A 130 3.73 -10.48 -13.30
CA MET A 130 4.34 -10.44 -11.98
C MET A 130 4.39 -9.00 -11.49
N LEU A 131 3.75 -8.75 -10.35
CA LEU A 131 3.82 -7.47 -9.65
C LEU A 131 4.93 -7.52 -8.60
N GLN A 132 5.30 -6.36 -8.10
CA GLN A 132 6.25 -6.24 -7.00
C GLN A 132 5.48 -5.89 -5.73
N ARG A 133 5.61 -6.74 -4.72
CA ARG A 133 4.92 -6.60 -3.46
C ARG A 133 5.88 -6.07 -2.41
N ILE A 134 5.57 -4.88 -1.90
CA ILE A 134 6.32 -4.28 -0.79
C ILE A 134 5.62 -4.65 0.51
N TYR A 135 6.36 -5.28 1.42
CA TYR A 135 5.86 -5.65 2.75
C TYR A 135 6.32 -4.65 3.79
N GLY A 136 5.48 -4.45 4.78
CA GLY A 136 5.83 -3.62 5.93
C GLY A 136 5.16 -4.13 7.19
N THR A 137 5.64 -3.63 8.32
CA THR A 137 5.04 -3.87 9.64
C THR A 137 4.62 -2.54 10.25
N ALA A 138 3.59 -2.58 11.09
CA ALA A 138 3.12 -1.40 11.80
C ALA A 138 2.66 -1.80 13.21
N PHE A 139 3.02 -1.00 14.19
CA PHE A 139 2.69 -1.23 15.59
C PHE A 139 2.23 0.07 16.24
N ALA A 140 1.56 -0.06 17.39
CA ALA A 140 1.06 1.09 18.11
C ALA A 140 2.18 1.96 18.70
N THR A 141 3.32 1.37 19.03
CA THR A 141 4.46 2.08 19.61
C THR A 141 5.78 1.67 18.95
N PRO A 142 6.78 2.59 18.96
CA PRO A 142 8.12 2.24 18.47
C PRO A 142 8.76 1.07 19.22
N ALA A 143 8.48 0.94 20.52
CA ALA A 143 9.00 -0.16 21.33
C ALA A 143 8.50 -1.52 20.87
N GLU A 144 7.22 -1.62 20.51
CA GLU A 144 6.63 -2.84 19.97
C GLU A 144 7.24 -3.21 18.62
N LEU A 145 7.48 -2.21 17.77
CA LEU A 145 8.13 -2.40 16.48
C LEU A 145 9.56 -2.92 16.68
N ASP A 146 10.33 -2.30 17.54
CA ASP A 146 11.71 -2.70 17.82
C ASP A 146 11.77 -4.13 18.34
N GLU A 147 10.88 -4.51 19.25
CA GLU A 147 10.77 -5.86 19.77
C GLU A 147 10.47 -6.88 18.66
N HIS A 148 9.54 -6.54 17.76
CA HIS A 148 9.20 -7.40 16.64
C HIS A 148 10.38 -7.61 15.68
N LEU A 149 11.09 -6.53 15.32
CA LEU A 149 12.25 -6.59 14.44
C LEU A 149 13.38 -7.41 15.07
N GLN A 150 13.58 -7.26 16.37
CA GLN A 150 14.56 -8.03 17.11
C GLN A 150 14.26 -9.53 17.10
N ARG A 151 12.99 -9.91 17.26
CA ARG A 151 12.56 -11.31 17.17
C ARG A 151 12.82 -11.91 15.79
N ILE A 152 12.59 -11.15 14.74
CA ILE A 152 12.85 -11.58 13.36
C ILE A 152 14.34 -11.84 13.18
N GLU A 153 15.18 -10.94 13.68
CA GLU A 153 16.64 -11.06 13.60
C GLU A 153 17.13 -12.29 14.34
N GLU A 154 16.64 -12.54 15.56
CA GLU A 154 16.97 -13.73 16.35
C GLU A 154 16.59 -15.02 15.65
N ARG A 155 15.41 -15.08 15.02
CA ARG A 155 14.98 -16.25 14.24
C ARG A 155 15.89 -16.49 13.05
N SER A 156 16.31 -15.44 12.37
CA SER A 156 17.22 -15.52 11.24
C SER A 156 18.57 -16.10 11.67
N GLU A 157 19.08 -15.69 12.82
CA GLU A 157 20.33 -16.22 13.39
C GLU A 157 20.22 -17.69 13.77
N GLU A 158 19.09 -18.09 14.36
CA GLU A 158 18.85 -19.49 14.73
C GLU A 158 18.83 -20.41 13.50
N HIS A 159 18.35 -19.94 12.36
CA HIS A 159 18.30 -20.70 11.13
C HIS A 159 19.66 -20.82 10.42
N THR A 160 20.61 -19.98 10.76
CA THR A 160 21.95 -19.97 10.14
C THR A 160 23.01 -20.71 10.95
N SER A 161 22.68 -21.12 12.17
CA SER A 161 23.60 -21.84 13.04
C SER A 161 23.53 -23.37 12.92
#